data_c62d9cfd22e54910ad54c67b948610c0
#
_entry.id   c62d9cfd22e54910ad54c67b948610c0
#
_cell.length_a   1.000
_cell.length_b   1.000
_cell.length_c   1.000
_cell.angle_alpha   90.00
_cell.angle_beta   90.00
_cell.angle_gamma   90.00
#
_symmetry.space_group_name_H-M   'P 1'
#
loop_
_entity.id
_entity.type
_entity.pdbx_description
1 polymer ?
#
loop_
_entity_poly.entity_id
_entity_poly.type
_entity_poly.pdbx_seq_one_letter_code
_entity_poly.pdbx_strand_id
1 'polypeptide(L)'
;MAIMKAGRVKEIWRYPVKGMAGEQVEQCAIGPAGLEGDRIWALRDNARREIQSCKFRPELLSCTARTRNGSSSPQVDISLPNNISSASDDPEIHRYLSELVGYASTLEPLRPDAELDFYRRHKLDDSTWLEELKATFSREPGEPLPDFSQLPQQARDFVTVPGTFFLVTPFHIITTATLNHMKSLLPQADWDVRRFRPNIVIETDTHKGLVEQDWIGKRMRIAESQIDCTATAPRCGAVTRKQQGLAFDKSMLRSIIAEADQNLGIYGSISKPGTLTVGDTVYID
;
A
#
# COMPACT_ATOMS: atom_id res chain seq x y z
N MET A 1 4.99 29.17 -9.91
CA MET A 1 5.01 28.20 -11.03
C MET A 1 3.62 28.16 -11.64
N ALA A 2 3.50 27.84 -12.94
CA ALA A 2 2.18 27.72 -13.57
C ALA A 2 1.50 26.43 -13.07
N ILE A 3 0.24 26.54 -12.64
CA ILE A 3 -0.58 25.39 -12.25
C ILE A 3 -0.93 24.63 -13.52
N MET A 4 -0.61 23.35 -13.55
CA MET A 4 -0.89 22.46 -14.69
C MET A 4 -2.01 21.48 -14.34
N LYS A 5 -3.03 21.38 -15.19
CA LYS A 5 -4.01 20.30 -15.08
C LYS A 5 -3.32 18.98 -15.45
N ALA A 6 -3.31 18.03 -14.53
CA ALA A 6 -2.67 16.72 -14.70
C ALA A 6 -3.65 15.61 -15.11
N GLY A 7 -4.93 15.79 -14.80
CA GLY A 7 -5.97 14.79 -15.09
C GLY A 7 -7.14 14.87 -14.11
N ARG A 8 -7.70 13.71 -13.79
CA ARG A 8 -8.78 13.58 -12.79
C ARG A 8 -8.62 12.31 -11.95
N VAL A 9 -9.17 12.32 -10.76
CA VAL A 9 -9.26 11.12 -9.90
C VAL A 9 -10.14 10.09 -10.59
N LYS A 10 -9.57 8.94 -10.94
CA LYS A 10 -10.28 7.82 -11.57
C LYS A 10 -10.80 6.83 -10.55
N GLU A 11 -9.96 6.50 -9.56
CA GLU A 11 -10.28 5.52 -8.53
C GLU A 11 -9.69 5.97 -7.20
N ILE A 12 -10.41 5.73 -6.11
CA ILE A 12 -9.94 5.87 -4.75
C ILE A 12 -9.99 4.49 -4.09
N TRP A 13 -8.84 4.02 -3.61
CA TRP A 13 -8.69 2.72 -2.97
C TRP A 13 -8.34 2.87 -1.51
N ARG A 14 -9.10 2.21 -0.66
CA ARG A 14 -8.88 2.11 0.77
C ARG A 14 -8.56 0.66 1.14
N TYR A 15 -7.57 0.45 2.00
CA TYR A 15 -7.11 -0.86 2.45
C TYR A 15 -7.21 -0.94 3.97
N PRO A 16 -8.40 -1.20 4.54
CA PRO A 16 -8.62 -1.08 5.99
C PRO A 16 -7.70 -1.95 6.84
N VAL A 17 -7.33 -3.13 6.31
CA VAL A 17 -6.38 -4.04 6.97
C VAL A 17 -5.07 -4.10 6.18
N LYS A 18 -3.95 -3.89 6.88
CA LYS A 18 -2.61 -4.02 6.31
C LYS A 18 -2.41 -5.39 5.65
N GLY A 19 -2.01 -5.39 4.38
CA GLY A 19 -1.72 -6.63 3.63
C GLY A 19 -2.91 -7.29 2.95
N MET A 20 -4.16 -6.98 3.29
CA MET A 20 -5.35 -7.53 2.64
C MET A 20 -5.74 -6.71 1.41
N ALA A 21 -6.53 -7.29 0.52
CA ALA A 21 -7.19 -6.57 -0.56
C ALA A 21 -8.13 -5.50 0.02
N GLY A 22 -8.24 -4.40 -0.68
CA GLY A 22 -9.02 -3.24 -0.24
C GLY A 22 -10.38 -3.13 -0.92
N GLU A 23 -10.96 -1.96 -0.79
CA GLU A 23 -12.22 -1.54 -1.37
C GLU A 23 -12.05 -0.26 -2.20
N GLN A 24 -12.82 -0.13 -3.26
CA GLN A 24 -13.01 1.14 -3.95
C GLN A 24 -14.09 1.95 -3.24
N VAL A 25 -13.88 3.26 -3.17
CA VAL A 25 -14.84 4.22 -2.63
C VAL A 25 -15.02 5.40 -3.59
N GLU A 26 -16.23 5.93 -3.66
CA GLU A 26 -16.52 7.09 -4.52
C GLU A 26 -16.02 8.40 -3.91
N GLN A 27 -15.96 8.45 -2.58
CA GLN A 27 -15.53 9.63 -1.84
C GLN A 27 -14.83 9.20 -0.55
N CYS A 28 -13.81 9.95 -0.13
CA CYS A 28 -13.10 9.70 1.12
C CYS A 28 -12.49 10.98 1.68
N ALA A 29 -12.62 11.20 2.98
CA ALA A 29 -11.87 12.24 3.68
C ALA A 29 -10.38 11.87 3.74
N ILE A 30 -9.51 12.87 3.62
CA ILE A 30 -8.06 12.72 3.76
C ILE A 30 -7.50 13.66 4.81
N GLY A 31 -6.56 13.15 5.58
CA GLY A 31 -5.91 13.87 6.66
C GLY A 31 -4.45 13.42 6.86
N PRO A 32 -3.81 13.86 7.95
CA PRO A 32 -2.40 13.50 8.23
C PRO A 32 -2.13 11.99 8.24
N ALA A 33 -3.13 11.19 8.63
CA ALA A 33 -3.04 9.73 8.63
C ALA A 33 -3.38 9.06 7.27
N GLY A 34 -3.54 9.83 6.19
CA GLY A 34 -3.94 9.32 4.89
C GLY A 34 -5.45 9.36 4.64
N LEU A 35 -5.98 8.40 3.89
CA LEU A 35 -7.42 8.24 3.71
C LEU A 35 -8.06 7.75 5.01
N GLU A 36 -9.21 8.32 5.35
CA GLU A 36 -9.97 7.86 6.51
C GLU A 36 -10.31 6.37 6.39
N GLY A 37 -9.99 5.59 7.44
CA GLY A 37 -10.18 4.15 7.46
C GLY A 37 -9.12 3.33 6.71
N ASP A 38 -8.08 3.95 6.14
CA ASP A 38 -7.02 3.23 5.46
C ASP A 38 -5.98 2.70 6.47
N ARG A 39 -5.69 1.39 6.42
CA ARG A 39 -4.69 0.70 7.27
C ARG A 39 -4.86 0.97 8.76
N ILE A 40 -6.10 0.83 9.23
CA ILE A 40 -6.47 1.02 10.65
C ILE A 40 -6.39 -0.29 11.46
N TRP A 41 -6.21 -1.43 10.78
CA TRP A 41 -6.02 -2.75 11.37
C TRP A 41 -4.80 -3.44 10.75
N ALA A 42 -4.17 -4.33 11.51
CA ALA A 42 -3.10 -5.20 11.03
C ALA A 42 -3.09 -6.54 11.75
N LEU A 43 -2.63 -7.58 11.08
CA LEU A 43 -2.36 -8.86 11.72
C LEU A 43 -1.02 -8.77 12.47
N ARG A 44 -0.97 -9.28 13.70
CA ARG A 44 0.23 -9.39 14.52
C ARG A 44 0.54 -10.85 14.83
N ASP A 45 1.74 -11.29 14.53
CA ASP A 45 2.25 -12.60 14.89
C ASP A 45 2.54 -12.65 16.40
N ASN A 46 1.93 -13.61 17.11
CA ASN A 46 2.00 -13.66 18.57
C ASN A 46 3.37 -14.12 19.07
N ALA A 47 4.03 -15.03 18.34
CA ALA A 47 5.35 -15.53 18.71
C ALA A 47 6.45 -14.48 18.45
N ARG A 48 6.40 -13.85 17.26
CA ARG A 48 7.34 -12.78 16.88
C ARG A 48 7.04 -11.45 17.51
N ARG A 49 5.80 -11.24 17.98
CA ARG A 49 5.29 -9.96 18.48
C ARG A 49 5.34 -8.84 17.44
N GLU A 50 5.32 -9.18 16.15
CA GLU A 50 5.49 -8.26 15.03
C GLU A 50 4.25 -8.13 14.17
N ILE A 51 3.99 -6.89 13.70
CA ILE A 51 2.98 -6.58 12.69
C ILE A 51 3.35 -7.25 11.38
N GLN A 52 2.39 -7.99 10.80
CA GLN A 52 2.57 -8.74 9.57
C GLN A 52 2.12 -7.94 8.33
N SER A 53 2.56 -8.39 7.16
CA SER A 53 2.13 -7.83 5.88
C SER A 53 2.11 -8.92 4.81
N CYS A 54 1.46 -8.63 3.68
CA CYS A 54 1.43 -9.54 2.53
C CYS A 54 2.81 -9.86 1.92
N LYS A 55 3.87 -9.19 2.34
CA LYS A 55 5.24 -9.49 1.93
C LYS A 55 5.69 -10.85 2.48
N PHE A 56 5.41 -11.08 3.76
CA PHE A 56 5.78 -12.31 4.48
C PHE A 56 4.60 -13.28 4.65
N ARG A 57 3.38 -12.77 4.54
CA ARG A 57 2.12 -13.53 4.63
C ARG A 57 1.27 -13.24 3.39
N PRO A 58 1.66 -13.76 2.21
CA PRO A 58 0.96 -13.48 0.95
C PRO A 58 -0.49 -13.99 0.96
N GLU A 59 -0.84 -14.91 1.84
CA GLU A 59 -2.20 -15.42 2.07
C GLU A 59 -3.19 -14.29 2.40
N LEU A 60 -2.72 -13.22 3.05
CA LEU A 60 -3.53 -12.04 3.35
C LEU A 60 -4.12 -11.39 2.10
N LEU A 61 -3.47 -11.50 0.94
CA LEU A 61 -3.98 -10.96 -0.32
C LEU A 61 -5.21 -11.71 -0.84
N SER A 62 -5.53 -12.88 -0.28
CA SER A 62 -6.77 -13.60 -0.59
C SER A 62 -7.97 -13.14 0.24
N CYS A 63 -7.74 -12.32 1.27
CA CYS A 63 -8.78 -11.68 2.07
C CYS A 63 -9.11 -10.30 1.52
N THR A 64 -10.38 -9.90 1.64
CA THR A 64 -10.83 -8.53 1.33
C THR A 64 -11.34 -7.89 2.62
N ALA A 65 -10.89 -6.67 2.91
CA ALA A 65 -11.37 -5.92 4.07
C ALA A 65 -12.16 -4.69 3.60
N ARG A 66 -13.26 -4.41 4.29
CA ARG A 66 -14.12 -3.22 4.07
C ARG A 66 -14.40 -2.54 5.39
N THR A 67 -14.44 -1.22 5.39
CA THR A 67 -14.85 -0.48 6.58
C THR A 67 -16.35 -0.67 6.84
N ARG A 68 -16.69 -0.80 8.12
CA ARG A 68 -18.09 -0.84 8.57
C ARG A 68 -18.52 0.57 8.96
N ASN A 69 -19.54 1.08 8.28
CA ASN A 69 -20.12 2.38 8.60
C ASN A 69 -21.01 2.29 9.86
N GLY A 70 -21.06 3.39 10.62
CA GLY A 70 -22.00 3.54 11.75
C GLY A 70 -21.53 3.01 13.10
N SER A 71 -20.27 2.58 13.23
CA SER A 71 -19.66 2.22 14.52
C SER A 71 -18.97 3.42 15.17
N SER A 72 -19.05 3.51 16.51
CA SER A 72 -18.32 4.52 17.30
C SER A 72 -16.79 4.30 17.32
N SER A 73 -16.34 3.11 16.96
CA SER A 73 -14.92 2.76 16.75
C SER A 73 -14.75 2.20 15.33
N PRO A 74 -13.60 2.44 14.67
CA PRO A 74 -13.37 1.99 13.30
C PRO A 74 -13.33 0.45 13.23
N GLN A 75 -14.42 -0.15 12.79
CA GLN A 75 -14.57 -1.60 12.58
C GLN A 75 -14.45 -1.94 11.09
N VAL A 76 -14.10 -3.19 10.83
CA VAL A 76 -13.99 -3.73 9.47
C VAL A 76 -14.66 -5.09 9.34
N ASP A 77 -15.25 -5.34 8.19
CA ASP A 77 -15.70 -6.67 7.77
C ASP A 77 -14.62 -7.30 6.89
N ILE A 78 -14.24 -8.52 7.20
CA ILE A 78 -13.20 -9.27 6.50
C ILE A 78 -13.84 -10.49 5.83
N SER A 79 -13.75 -10.54 4.51
CA SER A 79 -14.09 -11.73 3.72
C SER A 79 -12.82 -12.55 3.52
N LEU A 80 -12.83 -13.78 4.00
CA LEU A 80 -11.76 -14.76 3.88
C LEU A 80 -12.02 -15.70 2.68
N PRO A 81 -11.03 -16.49 2.25
CA PRO A 81 -11.27 -17.62 1.36
C PRO A 81 -12.36 -18.56 1.89
N ASN A 82 -12.98 -19.33 1.01
CA ASN A 82 -14.05 -20.30 1.34
C ASN A 82 -15.36 -19.67 1.82
N ASN A 83 -15.64 -18.42 1.40
CA ASN A 83 -16.88 -17.70 1.73
C ASN A 83 -17.11 -17.46 3.23
N ILE A 84 -16.06 -17.47 4.03
CA ILE A 84 -16.13 -17.06 5.43
C ILE A 84 -16.08 -15.53 5.46
N SER A 85 -16.99 -14.93 6.25
CA SER A 85 -16.95 -13.49 6.53
C SER A 85 -17.07 -13.28 8.05
N SER A 86 -16.23 -12.41 8.59
CA SER A 86 -16.15 -12.13 10.02
C SER A 86 -15.81 -10.66 10.25
N ALA A 87 -16.32 -10.11 11.33
CA ALA A 87 -16.03 -8.74 11.72
C ALA A 87 -14.75 -8.65 12.56
N SER A 88 -14.15 -7.46 12.61
CA SER A 88 -12.94 -7.23 13.42
C SER A 88 -13.18 -7.37 14.93
N ASP A 89 -14.41 -7.26 15.38
CA ASP A 89 -14.84 -7.43 16.77
C ASP A 89 -15.37 -8.85 17.10
N ASP A 90 -15.39 -9.75 16.09
CA ASP A 90 -15.69 -11.16 16.31
C ASP A 90 -14.46 -11.88 16.87
N PRO A 91 -14.52 -12.49 18.06
CA PRO A 91 -13.38 -13.23 18.63
C PRO A 91 -12.83 -14.34 17.73
N GLU A 92 -13.67 -14.94 16.89
CA GLU A 92 -13.28 -16.02 15.97
C GLU A 92 -12.36 -15.53 14.84
N ILE A 93 -12.33 -14.23 14.54
CA ILE A 93 -11.47 -13.69 13.48
C ILE A 93 -10.00 -14.02 13.69
N HIS A 94 -9.54 -14.03 14.94
CA HIS A 94 -8.15 -14.34 15.27
C HIS A 94 -7.81 -15.80 14.94
N ARG A 95 -8.74 -16.72 15.18
CA ARG A 95 -8.58 -18.13 14.83
C ARG A 95 -8.56 -18.31 13.30
N TYR A 96 -9.52 -17.74 12.59
CA TYR A 96 -9.58 -17.83 11.13
C TYR A 96 -8.32 -17.28 10.45
N LEU A 97 -7.82 -16.15 10.91
CA LEU A 97 -6.60 -15.55 10.36
C LEU A 97 -5.36 -16.37 10.73
N SER A 98 -5.29 -16.92 11.95
CA SER A 98 -4.18 -17.81 12.35
C SER A 98 -4.12 -19.09 11.50
N GLU A 99 -5.27 -19.72 11.23
CA GLU A 99 -5.38 -20.87 10.35
C GLU A 99 -4.96 -20.52 8.91
N LEU A 100 -5.38 -19.35 8.41
CA LEU A 100 -5.04 -18.88 7.06
C LEU A 100 -3.53 -18.70 6.87
N VAL A 101 -2.86 -18.05 7.83
CA VAL A 101 -1.42 -17.73 7.70
C VAL A 101 -0.51 -18.82 8.28
N GLY A 102 -1.06 -19.82 8.96
CA GLY A 102 -0.33 -20.94 9.57
C GLY A 102 0.44 -20.60 10.86
N TYR A 103 0.14 -19.49 11.51
CA TYR A 103 0.79 -19.01 12.73
C TYR A 103 -0.22 -18.38 13.69
N ALA A 104 -0.04 -18.60 15.00
CA ALA A 104 -0.84 -17.94 16.02
C ALA A 104 -0.74 -16.41 15.89
N SER A 105 -1.84 -15.78 15.57
CA SER A 105 -1.90 -14.35 15.23
C SER A 105 -3.13 -13.69 15.78
N THR A 106 -3.04 -12.39 16.05
CA THR A 106 -4.18 -11.55 16.44
C THR A 106 -4.38 -10.42 15.43
N LEU A 107 -5.62 -10.09 15.14
CA LEU A 107 -5.98 -8.89 14.41
C LEU A 107 -6.01 -7.74 15.42
N GLU A 108 -5.17 -6.74 15.19
CA GLU A 108 -4.97 -5.63 16.12
C GLU A 108 -5.37 -4.30 15.49
N PRO A 109 -6.09 -3.43 16.23
CA PRO A 109 -6.36 -2.08 15.78
C PRO A 109 -5.08 -1.22 15.86
N LEU A 110 -5.13 -0.08 15.19
CA LEU A 110 -4.10 0.95 15.31
C LEU A 110 -3.98 1.41 16.77
N ARG A 111 -2.74 1.57 17.24
CA ARG A 111 -2.44 2.03 18.59
C ARG A 111 -1.75 3.41 18.58
N PRO A 112 -1.78 4.15 19.69
CA PRO A 112 -1.04 5.41 19.81
C PRO A 112 0.44 5.26 19.44
N ASP A 113 1.03 6.31 18.89
CA ASP A 113 2.43 6.37 18.50
C ASP A 113 3.39 6.23 19.70
N ALA A 114 2.92 6.58 20.90
CA ALA A 114 3.68 6.40 22.14
C ALA A 114 3.87 4.92 22.55
N GLU A 115 3.06 3.99 22.02
CA GLU A 115 3.21 2.54 22.24
C GLU A 115 4.28 1.93 21.34
N LEU A 116 5.50 2.41 21.44
CA LEU A 116 6.61 2.06 20.54
C LEU A 116 6.87 0.56 20.45
N ASP A 117 6.76 -0.18 21.57
CA ASP A 117 7.00 -1.63 21.58
C ASP A 117 6.06 -2.40 20.66
N PHE A 118 4.83 -1.91 20.48
CA PHE A 118 3.86 -2.50 19.57
C PHE A 118 4.30 -2.45 18.10
N TYR A 119 5.02 -1.41 17.71
CA TYR A 119 5.51 -1.18 16.34
C TYR A 119 6.93 -1.71 16.12
N ARG A 120 7.62 -2.10 17.20
CA ARG A 120 9.02 -2.50 17.16
C ARG A 120 9.23 -3.77 16.36
N ARG A 121 10.38 -3.84 15.69
CA ARG A 121 10.88 -5.06 15.07
C ARG A 121 11.57 -5.90 16.14
N HIS A 122 11.09 -7.12 16.34
CA HIS A 122 11.69 -8.08 17.27
C HIS A 122 12.41 -9.15 16.46
N LYS A 123 13.72 -9.03 16.34
CA LYS A 123 14.51 -10.06 15.66
C LYS A 123 14.58 -11.32 16.53
N LEU A 124 14.21 -12.45 15.95
CA LEU A 124 14.32 -13.77 16.57
C LEU A 124 15.49 -14.60 16.02
N ASP A 125 16.16 -14.10 14.98
CA ASP A 125 17.25 -14.78 14.29
C ASP A 125 18.41 -13.80 14.03
N ASP A 126 19.55 -14.34 13.58
CA ASP A 126 20.76 -13.58 13.25
C ASP A 126 20.68 -12.89 11.88
N SER A 127 19.53 -12.96 11.19
CA SER A 127 19.36 -12.31 9.90
C SER A 127 19.53 -10.82 10.01
N THR A 128 20.34 -10.26 9.14
CA THR A 128 20.52 -8.81 9.09
C THR A 128 19.27 -8.15 8.49
N TRP A 129 18.99 -6.92 8.92
CA TRP A 129 17.94 -6.08 8.32
C TRP A 129 18.05 -6.01 6.78
N LEU A 130 19.27 -5.99 6.24
CA LEU A 130 19.53 -5.96 4.80
C LEU A 130 19.11 -7.25 4.11
N GLU A 131 19.31 -8.42 4.74
CA GLU A 131 18.88 -9.71 4.19
C GLU A 131 17.35 -9.83 4.14
N GLU A 132 16.67 -9.36 5.18
CA GLU A 132 15.19 -9.28 5.18
C GLU A 132 14.68 -8.36 4.07
N LEU A 133 15.32 -7.22 3.85
CA LEU A 133 14.98 -6.31 2.74
C LEU A 133 15.21 -6.97 1.39
N LYS A 134 16.35 -7.62 1.17
CA LYS A 134 16.64 -8.35 -0.08
C LYS A 134 15.57 -9.39 -0.37
N ALA A 135 15.20 -10.19 0.64
CA ALA A 135 14.12 -11.18 0.52
C ALA A 135 12.78 -10.53 0.17
N THR A 136 12.46 -9.38 0.81
CA THR A 136 11.24 -8.60 0.53
C THR A 136 11.16 -8.15 -0.92
N PHE A 137 12.29 -7.68 -1.48
CA PHE A 137 12.31 -7.12 -2.83
C PHE A 137 12.37 -8.18 -3.92
N SER A 138 12.64 -9.44 -3.59
CA SER A 138 12.64 -10.57 -4.54
C SER A 138 13.50 -10.29 -5.79
N ARG A 139 14.71 -9.77 -5.59
CA ARG A 139 15.64 -9.46 -6.67
C ARG A 139 16.36 -10.72 -7.14
N GLU A 140 16.60 -10.79 -8.44
CA GLU A 140 17.50 -11.77 -9.04
C GLU A 140 18.95 -11.31 -8.97
N PRO A 141 19.93 -12.21 -9.11
CA PRO A 141 21.35 -11.82 -9.14
C PRO A 141 21.63 -10.71 -10.16
N GLY A 142 22.27 -9.63 -9.73
CA GLY A 142 22.60 -8.49 -10.57
C GLY A 142 21.52 -7.40 -10.64
N GLU A 143 20.32 -7.63 -10.15
CA GLU A 143 19.29 -6.59 -10.10
C GLU A 143 19.54 -5.59 -8.96
N PRO A 144 19.29 -4.28 -9.20
CA PRO A 144 19.49 -3.26 -8.19
C PRO A 144 18.47 -3.39 -7.05
N LEU A 145 18.91 -3.05 -5.84
CA LEU A 145 18.02 -2.76 -4.71
C LEU A 145 17.72 -1.26 -4.69
N PRO A 146 16.55 -0.85 -4.15
CA PRO A 146 16.32 0.56 -3.86
C PRO A 146 17.41 1.13 -2.97
N ASP A 147 17.68 2.41 -3.11
CA ASP A 147 18.61 3.10 -2.22
C ASP A 147 17.98 3.27 -0.82
N PHE A 148 18.56 2.58 0.14
CA PHE A 148 18.14 2.62 1.54
C PHE A 148 19.04 3.52 2.40
N SER A 149 20.03 4.20 1.81
CA SER A 149 20.98 5.03 2.54
C SER A 149 20.32 6.21 3.26
N GLN A 150 19.22 6.70 2.67
CA GLN A 150 18.46 7.83 3.19
C GLN A 150 17.33 7.42 4.16
N LEU A 151 17.15 6.13 4.43
CA LEU A 151 16.13 5.70 5.39
C LEU A 151 16.52 6.13 6.81
N PRO A 152 15.61 6.78 7.54
CA PRO A 152 15.85 7.15 8.93
C PRO A 152 16.07 5.89 9.79
N GLN A 153 16.83 6.02 10.88
CA GLN A 153 17.10 4.92 11.81
C GLN A 153 15.81 4.25 12.28
N GLN A 154 14.76 5.01 12.50
CA GLN A 154 13.45 4.50 12.89
C GLN A 154 12.87 3.46 11.90
N ALA A 155 13.17 3.58 10.61
CA ALA A 155 12.74 2.59 9.61
C ALA A 155 13.42 1.21 9.79
N ARG A 156 14.52 1.16 10.55
CA ARG A 156 15.24 -0.08 10.90
C ARG A 156 14.69 -0.69 12.19
N ASP A 157 14.27 0.15 13.13
CA ASP A 157 13.84 -0.25 14.47
C ASP A 157 12.36 -0.69 14.49
N PHE A 158 11.56 -0.20 13.55
CA PHE A 158 10.11 -0.43 13.51
C PHE A 158 9.67 -1.15 12.23
N VAL A 159 8.62 -1.97 12.36
CA VAL A 159 7.99 -2.64 11.22
C VAL A 159 7.14 -1.66 10.40
N THR A 160 6.57 -0.68 11.07
CA THR A 160 5.80 0.43 10.49
C THR A 160 6.12 1.71 11.24
N VAL A 161 5.84 2.85 10.65
CA VAL A 161 5.94 4.14 11.35
C VAL A 161 5.03 4.10 12.58
N PRO A 162 5.53 4.37 13.81
CA PRO A 162 4.72 4.38 15.02
C PRO A 162 3.46 5.24 14.88
N GLY A 163 2.34 4.77 15.42
CA GLY A 163 1.04 5.41 15.25
C GLY A 163 0.39 5.18 13.89
N THR A 164 1.00 4.33 13.03
CA THR A 164 0.47 4.00 11.70
C THR A 164 0.75 2.54 11.32
N PHE A 165 0.07 2.05 10.28
CA PHE A 165 0.43 0.79 9.64
C PHE A 165 1.06 0.99 8.25
N PHE A 166 1.51 2.20 7.94
CA PHE A 166 2.27 2.49 6.73
C PHE A 166 3.74 2.06 6.88
N LEU A 167 4.38 1.77 5.75
CA LEU A 167 5.81 1.50 5.70
C LEU A 167 6.62 2.78 5.48
N VAL A 168 6.09 3.68 4.68
CA VAL A 168 6.78 4.91 4.24
C VAL A 168 5.87 6.12 4.45
N THR A 169 4.85 6.27 3.60
CA THR A 169 3.94 7.42 3.61
C THR A 169 2.49 6.97 3.46
N PRO A 170 1.52 7.83 3.82
CA PRO A 170 0.11 7.47 3.78
C PRO A 170 -0.47 7.33 2.37
N PHE A 171 0.14 7.94 1.34
CA PHE A 171 -0.39 7.88 -0.02
C PHE A 171 0.55 7.19 -0.99
N HIS A 172 0.01 6.28 -1.78
CA HIS A 172 0.57 5.77 -3.02
C HIS A 172 -0.35 6.19 -4.18
N ILE A 173 0.22 6.87 -5.17
CA ILE A 173 -0.47 7.46 -6.29
C ILE A 173 0.10 6.86 -7.58
N ILE A 174 -0.77 6.45 -8.49
CA ILE A 174 -0.39 5.92 -9.81
C ILE A 174 -1.28 6.54 -10.89
N THR A 175 -0.78 6.61 -12.12
CA THR A 175 -1.56 7.14 -13.24
C THR A 175 -1.97 6.04 -14.23
N THR A 176 -3.03 6.30 -14.98
CA THR A 176 -3.40 5.43 -16.11
C THR A 176 -2.34 5.43 -17.20
N ALA A 177 -1.61 6.53 -17.38
CA ALA A 177 -0.49 6.60 -18.32
C ALA A 177 0.60 5.57 -17.99
N THR A 178 0.99 5.48 -16.71
CA THR A 178 1.98 4.51 -16.24
C THR A 178 1.50 3.07 -16.44
N LEU A 179 0.26 2.76 -16.08
CA LEU A 179 -0.30 1.41 -16.29
C LEU A 179 -0.35 1.04 -17.78
N ASN A 180 -0.78 1.96 -18.63
CA ASN A 180 -0.83 1.78 -20.08
C ASN A 180 0.58 1.64 -20.70
N HIS A 181 1.54 2.42 -20.21
CA HIS A 181 2.93 2.32 -20.62
C HIS A 181 3.48 0.92 -20.35
N MET A 182 3.38 0.45 -19.11
CA MET A 182 3.85 -0.87 -18.72
C MET A 182 3.12 -2.00 -19.45
N LYS A 183 1.81 -1.86 -19.65
CA LYS A 183 1.02 -2.80 -20.47
C LYS A 183 1.48 -2.85 -21.92
N SER A 184 1.96 -1.74 -22.48
CA SER A 184 2.48 -1.73 -23.85
C SER A 184 3.83 -2.43 -23.98
N LEU A 185 4.63 -2.47 -22.91
CA LEU A 185 5.94 -3.15 -22.86
C LEU A 185 5.78 -4.66 -22.59
N LEU A 186 4.80 -5.04 -21.76
CA LEU A 186 4.52 -6.43 -21.42
C LEU A 186 3.00 -6.71 -21.52
N PRO A 187 2.44 -6.85 -22.75
CA PRO A 187 1.00 -6.94 -22.98
C PRO A 187 0.32 -8.19 -22.38
N GLN A 188 1.08 -9.28 -22.22
CA GLN A 188 0.57 -10.55 -21.68
C GLN A 188 0.40 -10.53 -20.16
N ALA A 189 1.02 -9.58 -19.44
CA ALA A 189 0.88 -9.47 -18.00
C ALA A 189 -0.42 -8.74 -17.63
N ASP A 190 -0.98 -9.12 -16.49
CA ASP A 190 -2.18 -8.51 -15.96
C ASP A 190 -1.81 -7.31 -15.08
N TRP A 191 -1.78 -6.11 -15.68
CA TRP A 191 -1.47 -4.84 -15.05
C TRP A 191 -2.64 -4.28 -14.24
N ASP A 192 -3.31 -5.16 -13.48
CA ASP A 192 -4.38 -4.76 -12.57
C ASP A 192 -3.84 -3.87 -11.44
N VAL A 193 -4.51 -2.76 -11.20
CA VAL A 193 -4.12 -1.76 -10.20
C VAL A 193 -3.99 -2.32 -8.79
N ARG A 194 -4.78 -3.35 -8.45
CA ARG A 194 -4.76 -4.01 -7.15
C ARG A 194 -3.40 -4.58 -6.76
N ARG A 195 -2.57 -4.97 -7.75
CA ARG A 195 -1.20 -5.47 -7.49
C ARG A 195 -0.30 -4.43 -6.88
N PHE A 196 -0.54 -3.17 -7.20
CA PHE A 196 0.29 -2.04 -6.78
C PHE A 196 -0.24 -1.35 -5.51
N ARG A 197 -1.52 -1.59 -5.18
CA ARG A 197 -2.18 -1.09 -3.97
C ARG A 197 -2.09 0.45 -3.81
N PRO A 198 -2.41 1.22 -4.86
CA PRO A 198 -2.44 2.68 -4.73
C PRO A 198 -3.64 3.12 -3.91
N ASN A 199 -3.56 4.31 -3.33
CA ASN A 199 -4.70 4.98 -2.73
C ASN A 199 -5.46 5.82 -3.76
N ILE A 200 -4.74 6.41 -4.73
CA ILE A 200 -5.33 7.26 -5.76
C ILE A 200 -4.83 6.82 -7.13
N VAL A 201 -5.76 6.55 -8.03
CA VAL A 201 -5.48 6.36 -9.45
C VAL A 201 -5.92 7.61 -10.20
N ILE A 202 -5.01 8.21 -10.95
CA ILE A 202 -5.29 9.42 -11.73
C ILE A 202 -5.39 9.06 -13.20
N GLU A 203 -6.50 9.40 -13.82
CA GLU A 203 -6.65 9.37 -15.26
C GLU A 203 -6.02 10.64 -15.85
N THR A 204 -5.01 10.45 -16.70
CA THR A 204 -4.27 11.55 -17.34
C THR A 204 -4.66 11.69 -18.81
N ASP A 205 -4.54 12.89 -19.36
CA ASP A 205 -4.74 13.15 -20.80
C ASP A 205 -3.61 12.49 -21.63
N THR A 206 -2.43 12.32 -21.04
CA THR A 206 -1.31 11.57 -21.61
C THR A 206 -1.55 10.07 -21.50
N HIS A 207 -1.49 9.33 -22.60
CA HIS A 207 -1.82 7.90 -22.62
C HIS A 207 -0.73 6.98 -22.11
N LYS A 208 0.56 7.37 -22.23
CA LYS A 208 1.71 6.52 -21.87
C LYS A 208 2.84 7.33 -21.27
N GLY A 209 3.60 6.70 -20.40
CA GLY A 209 4.77 7.26 -19.73
C GLY A 209 4.65 7.18 -18.22
N LEU A 210 5.76 7.33 -17.52
CA LEU A 210 5.83 7.36 -16.05
C LEU A 210 5.59 8.79 -15.56
N VAL A 211 4.49 9.40 -15.99
CA VAL A 211 4.25 10.85 -15.92
C VAL A 211 4.19 11.39 -14.49
N GLU A 212 3.71 10.59 -13.54
CA GLU A 212 3.67 10.99 -12.14
C GLU A 212 5.05 11.16 -11.50
N GLN A 213 6.09 10.56 -12.06
CA GLN A 213 7.46 10.73 -11.54
C GLN A 213 7.97 12.18 -11.70
N ASP A 214 7.49 12.89 -12.72
CA ASP A 214 7.80 14.32 -12.93
C ASP A 214 7.11 15.24 -11.90
N TRP A 215 6.23 14.69 -11.07
CA TRP A 215 5.54 15.44 -10.01
C TRP A 215 6.29 15.42 -8.67
N ILE A 216 7.37 14.65 -8.55
CA ILE A 216 8.17 14.60 -7.33
C ILE A 216 8.74 15.99 -7.02
N GLY A 217 8.62 16.40 -5.75
CA GLY A 217 8.99 17.72 -5.28
C GLY A 217 7.95 18.81 -5.56
N LYS A 218 6.83 18.46 -6.22
CA LYS A 218 5.71 19.35 -6.51
C LYS A 218 4.53 19.06 -5.60
N ARG A 219 3.58 19.95 -5.60
CA ARG A 219 2.31 19.83 -4.87
C ARG A 219 1.18 19.47 -5.82
N MET A 220 0.46 18.41 -5.45
CA MET A 220 -0.78 17.99 -6.09
C MET A 220 -1.96 18.65 -5.36
N ARG A 221 -2.87 19.27 -6.13
CA ARG A 221 -4.12 19.81 -5.60
C ARG A 221 -5.30 19.04 -6.18
N ILE A 222 -6.20 18.61 -5.29
CA ILE A 222 -7.45 17.92 -5.64
C ILE A 222 -8.55 18.52 -4.78
N ALA A 223 -9.54 19.17 -5.40
CA ALA A 223 -10.54 19.99 -4.69
C ALA A 223 -9.86 20.98 -3.71
N GLU A 224 -10.22 20.93 -2.41
CA GLU A 224 -9.57 21.75 -1.38
C GLU A 224 -8.30 21.13 -0.78
N SER A 225 -8.02 19.88 -1.13
CA SER A 225 -6.91 19.12 -0.54
C SER A 225 -5.59 19.35 -1.24
N GLN A 226 -4.49 19.19 -0.51
CA GLN A 226 -3.13 19.27 -1.06
C GLN A 226 -2.27 18.09 -0.58
N ILE A 227 -1.58 17.47 -1.52
CA ILE A 227 -0.65 16.36 -1.30
C ILE A 227 0.71 16.75 -1.86
N ASP A 228 1.74 16.72 -1.04
CA ASP A 228 3.12 16.91 -1.49
C ASP A 228 3.63 15.57 -2.05
N CYS A 229 4.05 15.56 -3.32
CA CYS A 229 4.61 14.39 -3.99
C CYS A 229 6.06 14.23 -3.55
N THR A 230 6.37 13.16 -2.79
CA THR A 230 7.62 13.10 -2.01
C THR A 230 8.71 12.23 -2.62
N ALA A 231 8.36 11.10 -3.21
CA ALA A 231 9.34 10.14 -3.73
C ALA A 231 8.72 9.18 -4.75
N THR A 232 9.55 8.50 -5.53
CA THR A 232 9.15 7.33 -6.31
C THR A 232 8.74 6.17 -5.41
N ALA A 233 7.90 5.27 -5.90
CA ALA A 233 7.43 4.11 -5.16
C ALA A 233 8.13 2.82 -5.63
N PRO A 234 9.23 2.38 -4.97
CA PRO A 234 9.94 1.15 -5.35
C PRO A 234 9.06 -0.07 -5.10
N ARG A 235 9.06 -0.98 -6.07
CA ARG A 235 8.21 -2.18 -6.04
C ARG A 235 8.97 -3.39 -5.53
N CYS A 236 8.31 -4.15 -4.68
CA CYS A 236 8.82 -5.37 -4.08
C CYS A 236 8.09 -6.62 -4.62
N GLY A 237 8.47 -7.79 -4.17
CA GLY A 237 7.87 -9.06 -4.56
C GLY A 237 6.36 -9.19 -4.37
N ALA A 238 5.74 -8.31 -3.59
CA ALA A 238 4.28 -8.33 -3.37
C ALA A 238 3.48 -8.18 -4.67
N VAL A 239 3.99 -7.43 -5.66
CA VAL A 239 3.30 -7.22 -6.96
C VAL A 239 3.14 -8.49 -7.79
N THR A 240 3.99 -9.49 -7.54
CA THR A 240 3.96 -10.77 -8.27
C THR A 240 2.97 -11.78 -7.67
N ARG A 241 2.48 -11.53 -6.45
CA ARG A 241 1.72 -12.50 -5.67
C ARG A 241 0.33 -12.73 -6.24
N LYS A 242 -0.16 -13.97 -6.06
CA LYS A 242 -1.54 -14.31 -6.36
C LYS A 242 -2.49 -13.49 -5.48
N GLN A 243 -3.59 -13.02 -6.06
CA GLN A 243 -4.70 -12.36 -5.40
C GLN A 243 -6.01 -12.89 -5.97
N GLN A 244 -7.15 -12.49 -5.41
CA GLN A 244 -8.44 -12.90 -5.96
C GLN A 244 -8.57 -12.45 -7.43
N GLY A 245 -8.72 -13.41 -8.33
CA GLY A 245 -8.82 -13.17 -9.78
C GLY A 245 -7.51 -12.83 -10.49
N LEU A 246 -6.36 -12.79 -9.77
CA LEU A 246 -5.05 -12.46 -10.33
C LEU A 246 -4.06 -13.59 -10.07
N ALA A 247 -3.48 -14.16 -11.13
CA ALA A 247 -2.48 -15.22 -11.03
C ALA A 247 -1.12 -14.70 -10.51
N PHE A 248 -0.29 -15.59 -9.99
CA PHE A 248 1.10 -15.29 -9.70
C PHE A 248 1.88 -14.99 -10.99
N ASP A 249 2.60 -13.86 -11.03
CA ASP A 249 3.34 -13.42 -12.21
C ASP A 249 4.66 -12.73 -11.85
N LYS A 250 5.79 -13.42 -12.04
CA LYS A 250 7.13 -12.85 -11.80
C LYS A 250 7.54 -11.83 -12.85
N SER A 251 7.01 -11.94 -14.07
CA SER A 251 7.44 -11.12 -15.20
C SER A 251 7.14 -9.63 -14.97
N MET A 252 6.08 -9.33 -14.24
CA MET A 252 5.73 -7.96 -13.88
C MET A 252 6.84 -7.23 -13.11
N LEU A 253 7.38 -7.87 -12.06
CA LEU A 253 8.44 -7.25 -11.27
C LEU A 253 9.71 -7.07 -12.11
N ARG A 254 10.04 -8.03 -12.97
CA ARG A 254 11.19 -7.94 -13.88
C ARG A 254 11.02 -6.76 -14.85
N SER A 255 9.83 -6.62 -15.44
CA SER A 255 9.52 -5.48 -16.31
C SER A 255 9.61 -4.14 -15.57
N ILE A 256 9.10 -4.05 -14.35
CA ILE A 256 9.20 -2.81 -13.55
C ILE A 256 10.66 -2.46 -13.23
N ILE A 257 11.50 -3.45 -12.94
CA ILE A 257 12.92 -3.23 -12.66
C ILE A 257 13.63 -2.71 -13.91
N ALA A 258 13.39 -3.34 -15.05
CA ALA A 258 14.08 -3.03 -16.30
C ALA A 258 13.62 -1.70 -16.93
N GLU A 259 12.30 -1.43 -16.91
CA GLU A 259 11.69 -0.38 -17.72
C GLU A 259 11.26 0.86 -16.91
N ALA A 260 11.23 0.75 -15.59
CA ALA A 260 10.77 1.82 -14.69
C ALA A 260 11.73 2.04 -13.50
N ASP A 261 13.00 1.68 -13.66
CA ASP A 261 14.02 1.78 -12.60
C ASP A 261 13.46 1.29 -11.23
N GLN A 262 12.84 0.10 -11.25
CA GLN A 262 12.20 -0.54 -10.09
C GLN A 262 11.04 0.22 -9.43
N ASN A 263 10.62 1.37 -9.97
CA ASN A 263 9.62 2.24 -9.37
C ASN A 263 8.32 2.25 -10.20
N LEU A 264 7.16 2.21 -9.54
CA LEU A 264 5.86 2.36 -10.19
C LEU A 264 4.91 3.15 -9.29
N GLY A 265 4.48 4.32 -9.77
CA GLY A 265 3.78 5.31 -8.98
C GLY A 265 4.71 6.14 -8.10
N ILE A 266 4.12 7.03 -7.31
CA ILE A 266 4.81 7.91 -6.38
C ILE A 266 4.18 7.85 -4.99
N TYR A 267 4.94 8.25 -3.99
CA TYR A 267 4.49 8.48 -2.64
C TYR A 267 4.11 9.95 -2.42
N GLY A 268 3.18 10.18 -1.49
CA GLY A 268 2.75 11.51 -1.10
C GLY A 268 2.46 11.63 0.39
N SER A 269 2.53 12.84 0.88
CA SER A 269 2.13 13.24 2.23
C SER A 269 1.13 14.40 2.17
N ILE A 270 0.23 14.44 3.15
CA ILE A 270 -0.79 15.48 3.17
C ILE A 270 -0.19 16.81 3.66
N SER A 271 -0.43 17.89 2.93
CA SER A 271 -0.13 19.25 3.37
C SER A 271 -1.39 20.07 3.68
N LYS A 272 -2.53 19.68 3.10
CA LYS A 272 -3.83 20.27 3.45
C LYS A 272 -4.91 19.17 3.40
N PRO A 273 -5.62 18.90 4.52
CA PRO A 273 -6.71 17.94 4.56
C PRO A 273 -7.92 18.42 3.74
N GLY A 274 -8.81 17.49 3.43
CA GLY A 274 -10.05 17.73 2.70
C GLY A 274 -10.75 16.44 2.34
N THR A 275 -11.56 16.48 1.29
CA THR A 275 -12.29 15.32 0.79
C THR A 275 -11.93 15.10 -0.68
N LEU A 276 -11.67 13.84 -1.04
CA LEU A 276 -11.48 13.40 -2.43
C LEU A 276 -12.75 12.74 -2.94
N THR A 277 -13.11 13.05 -4.19
CA THR A 277 -14.23 12.41 -4.89
C THR A 277 -13.75 11.91 -6.26
N VAL A 278 -14.23 10.76 -6.69
CA VAL A 278 -13.97 10.26 -8.04
C VAL A 278 -14.49 11.30 -9.05
N GLY A 279 -13.67 11.64 -10.04
CA GLY A 279 -13.93 12.69 -11.02
C GLY A 279 -13.32 14.05 -10.68
N ASP A 280 -12.84 14.28 -9.45
CA ASP A 280 -12.17 15.54 -9.07
C ASP A 280 -10.98 15.82 -9.99
N THR A 281 -10.86 17.08 -10.43
CA THR A 281 -9.73 17.51 -11.24
C THR A 281 -8.46 17.60 -10.40
N VAL A 282 -7.37 17.09 -10.98
CA VAL A 282 -6.03 17.08 -10.38
C VAL A 282 -5.17 18.15 -11.03
N TYR A 283 -4.54 18.96 -10.22
CA TYR A 283 -3.58 19.98 -10.63
C TYR A 283 -2.23 19.75 -9.97
N ILE A 284 -1.16 20.10 -10.68
CA ILE A 284 0.23 20.07 -10.19
C ILE A 284 0.81 21.49 -10.27
N ASP A 285 1.45 21.91 -9.16
CA ASP A 285 2.10 23.25 -9.04
C ASP A 285 3.58 23.21 -9.40
#